data_b79ff7e605d53346988512c310f2cdfe
#
_entry.id   b79ff7e605d53346988512c310f2cdfe
#
_cell.length_a   1.000
_cell.length_b   1.000
_cell.length_c   1.000
_cell.angle_alpha   90.00
_cell.angle_beta   90.00
_cell.angle_gamma   90.00
#
_symmetry.space_group_name_H-M   'P 1'
#
loop_
_entity.id
_entity.type
_entity.pdbx_description
1 polymer ?
#
loop_
_entity_poly.entity_id
_entity_poly.type
_entity_poly.pdbx_seq_one_letter_code
_entity_poly.pdbx_strand_id
1 'polypeptide(L)'
;MALEVQGLDVDLLRSEIQRTYASVSNDPGREFMFPTGRAWAEDLGYPAELLARVPETSCESFAGVANPFSLGVLDPGEDVLDVGCGAGMDTLVAAQMVGADGYVTGIDMTPDMAAKARRSAAEMGLANVTIVDGSAEELPFADAGFDVVISNGVIDLIPDKEAVFSEIARVLRPGGRIQLADVTIQQPVSEEGRRNIDLWTG
;
A
#
# COMPACT_ATOMS: atom_id res chain seq x y z
N MET A 1 21.25 10.94 -2.89
CA MET A 1 22.06 10.62 -1.70
C MET A 1 21.08 10.11 -0.68
N ALA A 2 20.97 8.77 -0.54
CA ALA A 2 20.06 8.16 0.41
C ALA A 2 20.29 8.79 1.79
N LEU A 3 19.23 9.21 2.46
CA LEU A 3 19.28 9.64 3.86
C LEU A 3 19.38 8.35 4.70
N GLU A 4 20.57 7.75 4.71
CA GLU A 4 20.90 6.71 5.68
C GLU A 4 20.71 7.32 7.07
N VAL A 5 19.67 6.90 7.78
CA VAL A 5 19.45 7.33 9.16
C VAL A 5 20.49 6.60 10.01
N GLN A 6 21.63 7.25 10.23
CA GLN A 6 22.72 6.66 11.02
C GLN A 6 22.22 6.19 12.38
N GLY A 7 22.37 4.89 12.66
CA GLY A 7 22.02 4.27 13.94
C GLY A 7 20.54 3.87 14.07
N LEU A 8 19.76 3.88 12.99
CA LEU A 8 18.45 3.23 12.96
C LEU A 8 18.65 1.72 12.74
N ASP A 9 18.04 0.92 13.60
CA ASP A 9 17.97 -0.54 13.41
C ASP A 9 16.82 -0.85 12.44
N VAL A 10 17.18 -1.03 11.16
CA VAL A 10 16.22 -1.24 10.07
C VAL A 10 15.48 -2.56 10.22
N ASP A 11 16.14 -3.61 10.72
CA ASP A 11 15.51 -4.92 10.90
C ASP A 11 14.48 -4.88 12.04
N LEU A 12 14.81 -4.17 13.12
CA LEU A 12 13.87 -3.93 14.20
C LEU A 12 12.70 -3.06 13.71
N LEU A 13 12.95 -2.00 12.95
CA LEU A 13 11.90 -1.16 12.38
C LEU A 13 10.94 -1.99 11.53
N ARG A 14 11.46 -2.81 10.60
CA ARG A 14 10.63 -3.70 9.77
C ARG A 14 9.78 -4.65 10.62
N SER A 15 10.37 -5.23 11.65
CA SER A 15 9.65 -6.13 12.57
C SER A 15 8.52 -5.42 13.30
N GLU A 16 8.73 -4.18 13.75
CA GLU A 16 7.71 -3.40 14.44
C GLU A 16 6.59 -2.94 13.49
N ILE A 17 6.93 -2.54 12.27
CA ILE A 17 5.93 -2.24 11.24
C ILE A 17 5.08 -3.48 10.96
N GLN A 18 5.70 -4.63 10.69
CA GLN A 18 4.97 -5.89 10.47
C GLN A 18 4.07 -6.25 11.65
N ARG A 19 4.55 -6.09 12.88
CA ARG A 19 3.76 -6.35 14.09
C ARG A 19 2.55 -5.43 14.20
N THR A 20 2.72 -4.14 13.91
CA THR A 20 1.65 -3.15 13.96
C THR A 20 0.57 -3.48 12.93
N TYR A 21 0.96 -3.70 11.67
CA TYR A 21 0.01 -4.00 10.61
C TYR A 21 -0.58 -5.41 10.70
N ALA A 22 0.13 -6.39 11.24
CA ALA A 22 -0.47 -7.68 11.63
C ALA A 22 -1.57 -7.49 12.67
N SER A 23 -1.39 -6.55 13.63
CA SER A 23 -2.44 -6.21 14.59
C SER A 23 -3.65 -5.55 13.91
N VAL A 24 -3.44 -4.65 12.95
CA VAL A 24 -4.53 -4.05 12.13
C VAL A 24 -5.29 -5.14 11.37
N SER A 25 -4.59 -6.14 10.86
CA SER A 25 -5.23 -7.27 10.17
C SER A 25 -6.05 -8.15 11.11
N ASN A 26 -5.50 -8.49 12.27
CA ASN A 26 -6.06 -9.53 13.15
C ASN A 26 -7.05 -9.00 14.19
N ASP A 27 -6.96 -7.71 14.55
CA ASP A 27 -7.84 -7.04 15.51
C ASP A 27 -8.21 -5.62 15.03
N PRO A 28 -8.95 -5.51 13.91
CA PRO A 28 -9.27 -4.22 13.29
C PRO A 28 -10.17 -3.33 14.16
N GLY A 29 -10.84 -3.89 15.14
CA GLY A 29 -11.63 -3.14 16.12
C GLY A 29 -10.83 -2.47 17.23
N ARG A 30 -9.51 -2.72 17.30
CA ARG A 30 -8.62 -2.08 18.25
C ARG A 30 -8.44 -0.60 17.89
N GLU A 31 -8.22 0.25 18.88
CA GLU A 31 -7.82 1.65 18.69
C GLU A 31 -6.35 1.73 18.26
N PHE A 32 -6.09 2.37 17.12
CA PHE A 32 -4.77 2.64 16.59
C PHE A 32 -4.45 4.13 16.65
N MET A 33 -3.17 4.51 16.53
CA MET A 33 -2.74 5.92 16.50
C MET A 33 -3.18 6.65 15.21
N PHE A 34 -3.56 5.88 14.18
CA PHE A 34 -4.04 6.36 12.89
C PHE A 34 -5.46 5.83 12.62
N PRO A 35 -6.24 6.53 11.80
CA PRO A 35 -7.59 6.08 11.46
C PRO A 35 -7.55 4.84 10.56
N THR A 36 -8.55 3.97 10.73
CA THR A 36 -8.70 2.74 9.97
C THR A 36 -10.15 2.50 9.58
N GLY A 37 -10.36 1.62 8.63
CA GLY A 37 -11.66 1.07 8.33
C GLY A 37 -12.45 1.78 7.24
N ARG A 38 -13.65 1.25 6.98
CA ARG A 38 -14.55 1.72 5.92
C ARG A 38 -14.92 3.19 6.04
N ALA A 39 -15.28 3.64 7.24
CA ALA A 39 -15.68 5.03 7.46
C ALA A 39 -14.54 6.00 7.11
N TRP A 40 -13.30 5.61 7.40
CA TRP A 40 -12.14 6.39 7.01
C TRP A 40 -11.95 6.44 5.49
N ALA A 41 -12.14 5.33 4.78
CA ALA A 41 -12.10 5.32 3.32
C ALA A 41 -13.20 6.22 2.71
N GLU A 42 -14.41 6.21 3.30
CA GLU A 42 -15.51 7.10 2.88
C GLU A 42 -15.14 8.57 3.09
N ASP A 43 -14.56 8.92 4.23
CA ASP A 43 -14.09 10.29 4.54
C ASP A 43 -12.97 10.75 3.58
N LEU A 44 -12.14 9.83 3.10
CA LEU A 44 -11.12 10.08 2.07
C LEU A 44 -11.68 10.19 0.65
N GLY A 45 -13.00 10.02 0.47
CA GLY A 45 -13.68 10.23 -0.81
C GLY A 45 -13.55 9.07 -1.79
N TYR A 46 -13.40 7.84 -1.32
CA TYR A 46 -13.52 6.68 -2.20
C TYR A 46 -14.95 6.54 -2.74
N PRO A 47 -15.14 6.15 -4.02
CA PRO A 47 -16.47 5.98 -4.59
C PRO A 47 -17.28 4.91 -3.85
N ALA A 48 -18.43 5.29 -3.32
CA ALA A 48 -19.26 4.42 -2.49
C ALA A 48 -19.70 3.13 -3.21
N GLU A 49 -19.94 3.21 -4.53
CA GLU A 49 -20.30 2.07 -5.36
C GLU A 49 -19.18 1.04 -5.53
N LEU A 50 -17.91 1.47 -5.48
CA LEU A 50 -16.74 0.58 -5.52
C LEU A 50 -16.50 -0.03 -4.15
N LEU A 51 -16.55 0.79 -3.08
CA LEU A 51 -16.41 0.32 -1.70
C LEU A 51 -17.49 -0.70 -1.33
N ALA A 52 -18.73 -0.51 -1.79
CA ALA A 52 -19.85 -1.41 -1.50
C ALA A 52 -19.62 -2.86 -1.98
N ARG A 53 -18.70 -3.06 -2.93
CA ARG A 53 -18.35 -4.38 -3.46
C ARG A 53 -17.14 -5.00 -2.79
N VAL A 54 -16.32 -4.18 -2.09
CA VAL A 54 -15.14 -4.67 -1.36
C VAL A 54 -15.60 -5.36 -0.07
N PRO A 55 -15.13 -6.59 0.21
CA PRO A 55 -15.44 -7.31 1.45
C PRO A 55 -15.10 -6.48 2.69
N GLU A 56 -15.94 -6.56 3.71
CA GLU A 56 -15.73 -5.81 4.95
C GLU A 56 -14.40 -6.17 5.60
N THR A 57 -13.98 -7.43 5.50
CA THR A 57 -12.69 -7.92 6.00
C THR A 57 -11.48 -7.17 5.41
N SER A 58 -11.58 -6.65 4.18
CA SER A 58 -10.54 -5.81 3.59
C SER A 58 -10.71 -4.36 4.05
N CYS A 59 -11.93 -3.82 4.00
CA CYS A 59 -12.20 -2.44 4.39
C CYS A 59 -11.88 -2.15 5.86
N GLU A 60 -12.22 -3.05 6.79
CA GLU A 60 -11.98 -2.85 8.23
C GLU A 60 -10.50 -2.66 8.59
N SER A 61 -9.59 -3.21 7.77
CA SER A 61 -8.14 -3.09 7.94
C SER A 61 -7.50 -2.03 7.03
N PHE A 62 -8.29 -1.22 6.36
CA PHE A 62 -7.76 -0.11 5.56
C PHE A 62 -7.14 0.95 6.47
N ALA A 63 -5.90 1.34 6.16
CA ALA A 63 -5.12 2.31 6.92
C ALA A 63 -4.41 3.33 6.00
N GLY A 64 -4.94 3.54 4.79
CA GLY A 64 -4.39 4.51 3.84
C GLY A 64 -4.58 5.95 4.32
N VAL A 65 -3.79 6.87 3.77
CA VAL A 65 -3.74 8.28 4.19
C VAL A 65 -4.49 9.22 3.25
N ALA A 66 -4.80 8.76 2.03
CA ALA A 66 -5.65 9.48 1.07
C ALA A 66 -6.25 8.51 0.05
N ASN A 67 -6.91 9.04 -0.99
CA ASN A 67 -7.44 8.27 -2.10
C ASN A 67 -6.52 8.46 -3.33
N PRO A 68 -5.67 7.47 -3.70
CA PRO A 68 -4.77 7.60 -4.84
C PRO A 68 -5.51 7.76 -6.17
N PHE A 69 -6.75 7.28 -6.27
CA PHE A 69 -7.58 7.41 -7.47
C PHE A 69 -8.10 8.83 -7.71
N SER A 70 -7.99 9.72 -6.73
CA SER A 70 -8.28 11.16 -6.89
C SER A 70 -7.26 11.88 -7.79
N LEU A 71 -6.09 11.30 -8.01
CA LEU A 71 -5.05 11.80 -8.91
C LEU A 71 -5.31 11.46 -10.38
N GLY A 72 -6.19 10.51 -10.63
CA GLY A 72 -6.61 10.06 -11.96
C GLY A 72 -7.29 8.70 -11.87
N VAL A 73 -8.30 8.51 -12.70
CA VAL A 73 -8.99 7.22 -12.82
C VAL A 73 -8.07 6.23 -13.54
N LEU A 74 -8.12 4.96 -13.14
CA LEU A 74 -7.46 3.89 -13.89
C LEU A 74 -8.28 3.57 -15.14
N ASP A 75 -7.59 3.42 -16.27
CA ASP A 75 -8.24 3.07 -17.52
C ASP A 75 -8.52 1.54 -17.61
N PRO A 76 -9.62 1.13 -18.24
CA PRO A 76 -9.85 -0.29 -18.50
C PRO A 76 -8.71 -0.93 -19.29
N GLY A 77 -8.25 -2.10 -18.81
CA GLY A 77 -7.17 -2.84 -19.46
C GLY A 77 -5.77 -2.50 -18.98
N GLU A 78 -5.60 -1.55 -18.04
CA GLU A 78 -4.29 -1.25 -17.46
C GLU A 78 -3.77 -2.37 -16.54
N ASP A 79 -2.45 -2.59 -16.58
CA ASP A 79 -1.72 -3.41 -15.61
C ASP A 79 -1.23 -2.52 -14.46
N VAL A 80 -1.73 -2.79 -13.26
CA VAL A 80 -1.50 -1.96 -12.07
C VAL A 80 -0.71 -2.73 -11.01
N LEU A 81 0.27 -2.07 -10.41
CA LEU A 81 0.96 -2.55 -9.20
C LEU A 81 0.53 -1.69 -8.00
N ASP A 82 0.07 -2.33 -6.94
CA ASP A 82 -0.25 -1.72 -5.65
C ASP A 82 0.85 -2.07 -4.65
N VAL A 83 1.69 -1.07 -4.32
CA VAL A 83 2.85 -1.24 -3.43
C VAL A 83 2.45 -0.96 -1.99
N GLY A 84 2.58 -1.98 -1.14
CA GLY A 84 2.07 -1.97 0.24
C GLY A 84 0.56 -2.12 0.27
N CYS A 85 0.04 -3.11 -0.43
CA CYS A 85 -1.40 -3.30 -0.65
C CYS A 85 -2.22 -3.57 0.62
N GLY A 86 -1.56 -3.86 1.75
CA GLY A 86 -2.22 -4.19 3.01
C GLY A 86 -3.26 -5.30 2.87
N ALA A 87 -4.44 -5.09 3.44
CA ALA A 87 -5.58 -6.01 3.31
C ALA A 87 -6.27 -5.97 1.93
N GLY A 88 -5.72 -5.21 0.98
CA GLY A 88 -6.11 -5.23 -0.44
C GLY A 88 -7.22 -4.26 -0.81
N MET A 89 -7.62 -3.30 0.01
CA MET A 89 -8.73 -2.42 -0.34
C MET A 89 -8.46 -1.66 -1.64
N ASP A 90 -7.30 -1.00 -1.78
CA ASP A 90 -6.94 -0.26 -3.00
C ASP A 90 -6.77 -1.20 -4.20
N THR A 91 -6.13 -2.36 -4.01
CA THR A 91 -6.02 -3.41 -5.03
C THR A 91 -7.38 -3.83 -5.58
N LEU A 92 -8.37 -4.07 -4.70
CA LEU A 92 -9.70 -4.53 -5.08
C LEU A 92 -10.54 -3.41 -5.74
N VAL A 93 -10.33 -2.17 -5.33
CA VAL A 93 -10.92 -0.99 -6.01
C VAL A 93 -10.31 -0.83 -7.39
N ALA A 94 -8.97 -0.91 -7.51
CA ALA A 94 -8.26 -0.85 -8.79
C ALA A 94 -8.73 -1.94 -9.75
N ALA A 95 -8.91 -3.17 -9.28
CA ALA A 95 -9.37 -4.29 -10.11
C ALA A 95 -10.77 -4.08 -10.68
N GLN A 96 -11.65 -3.38 -9.95
CA GLN A 96 -12.96 -3.01 -10.45
C GLN A 96 -12.88 -1.91 -11.54
N MET A 97 -11.89 -0.99 -11.42
CA MET A 97 -11.70 0.09 -12.40
C MET A 97 -11.12 -0.44 -13.71
N VAL A 98 -10.05 -1.24 -13.64
CA VAL A 98 -9.39 -1.76 -14.85
C VAL A 98 -10.21 -2.84 -15.57
N GLY A 99 -11.16 -3.47 -14.89
CA GLY A 99 -12.05 -4.47 -15.47
C GLY A 99 -11.34 -5.78 -15.83
N ALA A 100 -12.04 -6.63 -16.60
CA ALA A 100 -11.56 -8.00 -16.87
C ALA A 100 -10.37 -8.07 -17.84
N ASP A 101 -10.12 -7.02 -18.61
CA ASP A 101 -9.02 -6.93 -19.57
C ASP A 101 -7.73 -6.36 -18.95
N GLY A 102 -7.82 -5.76 -17.76
CA GLY A 102 -6.69 -5.25 -16.98
C GLY A 102 -6.30 -6.23 -15.86
N TYR A 103 -5.13 -6.00 -15.26
CA TYR A 103 -4.60 -6.85 -14.19
C TYR A 103 -4.06 -6.03 -13.03
N VAL A 104 -4.31 -6.47 -11.79
CA VAL A 104 -3.80 -5.78 -10.60
C VAL A 104 -2.96 -6.74 -9.77
N THR A 105 -1.73 -6.32 -9.49
CA THR A 105 -0.84 -7.03 -8.59
C THR A 105 -0.67 -6.20 -7.32
N GLY A 106 -1.01 -6.77 -6.17
CA GLY A 106 -0.68 -6.18 -4.87
C GLY A 106 0.57 -6.83 -4.28
N ILE A 107 1.42 -6.04 -3.63
CA ILE A 107 2.56 -6.55 -2.87
C ILE A 107 2.54 -5.98 -1.45
N ASP A 108 2.76 -6.83 -0.45
CA ASP A 108 2.87 -6.41 0.94
C ASP A 108 3.90 -7.26 1.69
N MET A 109 4.64 -6.65 2.61
CA MET A 109 5.63 -7.35 3.41
C MET A 109 5.05 -8.04 4.65
N THR A 110 3.79 -7.74 5.00
CA THR A 110 3.10 -8.30 6.17
C THR A 110 2.25 -9.50 5.76
N PRO A 111 2.64 -10.74 6.11
CA PRO A 111 1.95 -11.95 5.64
C PRO A 111 0.46 -12.01 6.01
N ASP A 112 0.09 -11.50 7.20
CA ASP A 112 -1.31 -11.47 7.66
C ASP A 112 -2.17 -10.55 6.78
N MET A 113 -1.64 -9.40 6.38
CA MET A 113 -2.28 -8.46 5.46
C MET A 113 -2.44 -9.09 4.08
N ALA A 114 -1.36 -9.58 3.48
CA ALA A 114 -1.39 -10.21 2.17
C ALA A 114 -2.34 -11.43 2.13
N ALA A 115 -2.38 -12.25 3.19
CA ALA A 115 -3.32 -13.35 3.30
C ALA A 115 -4.78 -12.88 3.34
N LYS A 116 -5.05 -11.75 4.01
CA LYS A 116 -6.38 -11.13 4.06
C LYS A 116 -6.80 -10.60 2.69
N ALA A 117 -5.89 -9.93 1.98
CA ALA A 117 -6.10 -9.44 0.61
C ALA A 117 -6.44 -10.59 -0.37
N ARG A 118 -5.68 -11.71 -0.30
CA ARG A 118 -5.94 -12.90 -1.13
C ARG A 118 -7.35 -13.48 -0.89
N ARG A 119 -7.77 -13.56 0.38
CA ARG A 119 -9.12 -14.04 0.72
C ARG A 119 -10.21 -13.13 0.17
N SER A 120 -10.03 -11.81 0.30
CA SER A 120 -10.98 -10.83 -0.19
C SER A 120 -11.08 -10.84 -1.72
N ALA A 121 -9.96 -10.98 -2.43
CA ALA A 121 -9.96 -11.12 -3.90
C ALA A 121 -10.70 -12.41 -4.35
N ALA A 122 -10.49 -13.53 -3.63
CA ALA A 122 -11.18 -14.79 -3.90
C ALA A 122 -12.68 -14.68 -3.61
N GLU A 123 -13.09 -14.00 -2.53
CA GLU A 123 -14.49 -13.75 -2.19
C GLU A 123 -15.22 -12.94 -3.26
N MET A 124 -14.54 -11.95 -3.86
CA MET A 124 -15.06 -11.17 -4.98
C MET A 124 -15.03 -11.94 -6.32
N GLY A 125 -14.41 -13.12 -6.39
CA GLY A 125 -14.26 -13.88 -7.62
C GLY A 125 -13.38 -13.21 -8.67
N LEU A 126 -12.45 -12.36 -8.27
CA LEU A 126 -11.56 -11.62 -9.16
C LEU A 126 -10.44 -12.54 -9.69
N ALA A 127 -10.50 -12.84 -10.99
CA ALA A 127 -9.47 -13.62 -11.69
C ALA A 127 -8.28 -12.77 -12.14
N ASN A 128 -8.42 -11.44 -12.12
CA ASN A 128 -7.44 -10.46 -12.57
C ASN A 128 -6.67 -9.81 -11.40
N VAL A 129 -6.59 -10.47 -10.25
CA VAL A 129 -5.84 -10.01 -9.07
C VAL A 129 -4.84 -11.06 -8.61
N THR A 130 -3.62 -10.63 -8.37
CA THR A 130 -2.60 -11.43 -7.67
C THR A 130 -2.04 -10.66 -6.49
N ILE A 131 -1.84 -11.34 -5.36
CA ILE A 131 -1.19 -10.78 -4.17
C ILE A 131 0.11 -11.52 -3.89
N VAL A 132 1.20 -10.78 -3.78
CA VAL A 132 2.56 -11.28 -3.56
C VAL A 132 3.06 -10.83 -2.19
N ASP A 133 3.77 -11.70 -1.47
CA ASP A 133 4.52 -11.32 -0.28
C ASP A 133 5.87 -10.75 -0.72
N GLY A 134 6.25 -9.55 -0.25
CA GLY A 134 7.53 -8.97 -0.62
C GLY A 134 7.71 -7.53 -0.14
N SER A 135 8.92 -7.00 -0.35
CA SER A 135 9.31 -5.64 0.01
C SER A 135 9.20 -4.70 -1.18
N ALA A 136 8.85 -3.44 -0.91
CA ALA A 136 8.85 -2.36 -1.90
C ALA A 136 10.28 -1.97 -2.34
N GLU A 137 11.30 -2.29 -1.53
CA GLU A 137 12.71 -2.00 -1.82
C GLU A 137 13.34 -2.99 -2.81
N GLU A 138 12.69 -4.15 -3.04
CA GLU A 138 13.13 -5.19 -3.98
C GLU A 138 11.89 -5.88 -4.58
N LEU A 139 11.36 -5.28 -5.66
CA LEU A 139 10.16 -5.76 -6.31
C LEU A 139 10.43 -7.01 -7.17
N PRO A 140 9.77 -8.16 -6.93
CA PRO A 140 10.03 -9.41 -7.65
C PRO A 140 9.38 -9.44 -9.04
N PHE A 141 9.40 -8.32 -9.74
CA PHE A 141 8.76 -8.15 -11.04
C PHE A 141 9.78 -7.78 -12.12
N ALA A 142 9.47 -8.10 -13.37
CA ALA A 142 10.26 -7.70 -14.53
C ALA A 142 10.20 -6.19 -14.77
N ASP A 143 11.21 -5.65 -15.45
CA ASP A 143 11.23 -4.26 -15.91
C ASP A 143 10.05 -3.99 -16.84
N ALA A 144 9.50 -2.78 -16.79
CA ALA A 144 8.44 -2.30 -17.66
C ALA A 144 7.20 -3.23 -17.70
N GLY A 145 6.81 -3.76 -16.55
CA GLY A 145 5.67 -4.67 -16.40
C GLY A 145 4.32 -3.98 -16.20
N PHE A 146 4.31 -2.73 -15.71
CA PHE A 146 3.08 -2.06 -15.26
C PHE A 146 2.87 -0.72 -15.95
N ASP A 147 1.59 -0.38 -16.19
CA ASP A 147 1.18 0.93 -16.72
C ASP A 147 1.06 1.95 -15.58
N VAL A 148 0.64 1.48 -14.41
CA VAL A 148 0.42 2.32 -13.22
C VAL A 148 1.00 1.65 -11.98
N VAL A 149 1.64 2.44 -11.14
CA VAL A 149 1.95 2.06 -9.75
C VAL A 149 1.14 2.94 -8.81
N ILE A 150 0.40 2.32 -7.91
CA ILE A 150 -0.28 2.99 -6.81
C ILE A 150 0.39 2.62 -5.49
N SER A 151 0.34 3.52 -4.50
CA SER A 151 0.76 3.26 -3.12
C SER A 151 0.09 4.25 -2.17
N ASN A 152 -0.22 3.81 -0.94
CA ASN A 152 -1.02 4.59 0.00
C ASN A 152 -0.56 4.39 1.46
N GLY A 153 0.22 5.36 1.99
CA GLY A 153 0.72 5.33 3.38
C GLY A 153 1.76 4.25 3.63
N VAL A 154 2.75 4.11 2.74
CA VAL A 154 3.74 3.02 2.78
C VAL A 154 5.17 3.53 2.72
N ILE A 155 5.46 4.47 1.81
CA ILE A 155 6.85 4.87 1.51
C ILE A 155 7.43 5.68 2.68
N ASP A 156 6.60 6.40 3.42
CA ASP A 156 7.02 7.11 4.64
C ASP A 156 7.63 6.17 5.68
N LEU A 157 7.14 4.93 5.76
CA LEU A 157 7.62 3.88 6.68
C LEU A 157 8.97 3.26 6.29
N ILE A 158 9.44 3.48 5.06
CA ILE A 158 10.63 2.82 4.50
C ILE A 158 11.82 3.79 4.57
N PRO A 159 12.94 3.42 5.24
CA PRO A 159 14.12 4.28 5.32
C PRO A 159 14.78 4.55 3.97
N ASP A 160 14.96 3.54 3.13
CA ASP A 160 15.57 3.66 1.80
C ASP A 160 14.53 3.97 0.72
N LYS A 161 14.07 5.22 0.71
CA LYS A 161 13.11 5.70 -0.29
C LYS A 161 13.69 5.71 -1.72
N GLU A 162 15.02 5.85 -1.84
CA GLU A 162 15.71 5.86 -3.13
C GLU A 162 15.64 4.47 -3.79
N ALA A 163 15.82 3.39 -3.02
CA ALA A 163 15.61 2.02 -3.48
C ALA A 163 14.16 1.82 -3.95
N VAL A 164 13.17 2.23 -3.15
CA VAL A 164 11.75 2.11 -3.51
C VAL A 164 11.43 2.82 -4.82
N PHE A 165 11.82 4.09 -4.97
CA PHE A 165 11.55 4.83 -6.20
C PHE A 165 12.32 4.31 -7.41
N SER A 166 13.52 3.75 -7.21
CA SER A 166 14.28 3.08 -8.26
C SER A 166 13.55 1.83 -8.76
N GLU A 167 13.03 1.02 -7.86
CA GLU A 167 12.25 -0.17 -8.19
C GLU A 167 10.92 0.19 -8.89
N ILE A 168 10.19 1.18 -8.37
CA ILE A 168 8.97 1.69 -9.01
C ILE A 168 9.27 2.16 -10.45
N ALA A 169 10.33 2.94 -10.63
CA ALA A 169 10.73 3.40 -11.97
C ALA A 169 11.14 2.25 -12.90
N ARG A 170 11.77 1.21 -12.38
CA ARG A 170 12.19 0.02 -13.15
C ARG A 170 10.99 -0.79 -13.63
N VAL A 171 10.00 -1.01 -12.78
CA VAL A 171 8.84 -1.84 -13.12
C VAL A 171 7.80 -1.11 -13.96
N LEU A 172 7.80 0.23 -14.00
CA LEU A 172 6.92 1.02 -14.84
C LEU A 172 7.32 0.96 -16.31
N ARG A 173 6.34 0.82 -17.18
CA ARG A 173 6.50 0.98 -18.63
C ARG A 173 6.90 2.41 -18.98
N PRO A 174 7.62 2.62 -20.08
CA PRO A 174 7.83 3.98 -20.63
C PRO A 174 6.49 4.68 -20.86
N GLY A 175 6.29 5.82 -20.22
CA GLY A 175 5.02 6.57 -20.25
C GLY A 175 4.01 6.15 -19.17
N GLY A 176 4.33 5.15 -18.37
CA GLY A 176 3.56 4.77 -17.18
C GLY A 176 3.55 5.87 -16.11
N ARG A 177 2.65 5.77 -15.16
CA ARG A 177 2.45 6.79 -14.11
C ARG A 177 2.44 6.22 -12.71
N ILE A 178 2.71 7.10 -11.74
CA ILE A 178 2.62 6.82 -10.30
C ILE A 178 1.46 7.62 -9.72
N GLN A 179 0.65 6.99 -8.87
CA GLN A 179 -0.39 7.63 -8.07
C GLN A 179 -0.13 7.32 -6.60
N LEU A 180 0.54 8.25 -5.92
CA LEU A 180 0.96 8.09 -4.53
C LEU A 180 0.12 8.94 -3.59
N ALA A 181 -0.25 8.35 -2.47
CA ALA A 181 -0.75 9.04 -1.29
C ALA A 181 0.17 8.70 -0.12
N ASP A 182 0.78 9.70 0.50
CA ASP A 182 1.75 9.47 1.57
C ASP A 182 1.86 10.63 2.55
N VAL A 183 2.42 10.38 3.74
CA VAL A 183 2.64 11.38 4.77
C VAL A 183 3.94 12.15 4.49
N THR A 184 3.88 13.47 4.56
CA THR A 184 5.05 14.32 4.39
C THR A 184 5.40 15.08 5.66
N ILE A 185 6.68 15.07 6.01
CA ILE A 185 7.20 15.81 7.15
C ILE A 185 7.40 17.27 6.76
N GLN A 186 6.65 18.17 7.40
CA GLN A 186 6.72 19.62 7.12
C GLN A 186 7.87 20.35 7.84
N GLN A 187 8.39 19.77 8.92
CA GLN A 187 9.46 20.39 9.71
C GLN A 187 10.60 19.38 9.94
N PRO A 188 11.85 19.86 10.07
CA PRO A 188 12.98 18.97 10.35
C PRO A 188 12.76 18.15 11.60
N VAL A 189 12.91 16.84 11.50
CA VAL A 189 12.92 15.91 12.64
C VAL A 189 14.35 15.82 13.17
N SER A 190 14.51 15.86 14.49
CA SER A 190 15.81 15.66 15.14
C SER A 190 16.41 14.28 14.82
N GLU A 191 17.72 14.13 14.91
CA GLU A 191 18.37 12.83 14.71
C GLU A 191 17.86 11.77 15.71
N GLU A 192 17.57 12.14 16.94
CA GLU A 192 16.97 11.27 17.94
C GLU A 192 15.57 10.84 17.53
N GLY A 193 14.75 11.76 17.04
CA GLY A 193 13.41 11.46 16.51
C GLY A 193 13.44 10.51 15.31
N ARG A 194 14.42 10.66 14.42
CA ARG A 194 14.58 9.76 13.26
C ARG A 194 14.97 8.33 13.63
N ARG A 195 15.59 8.14 14.82
CA ARG A 195 15.97 6.82 15.35
C ARG A 195 14.87 6.20 16.20
N ASN A 196 13.88 6.96 16.59
CA ASN A 196 12.79 6.48 17.43
C ASN A 196 11.77 5.71 16.58
N ILE A 197 11.79 4.39 16.70
CA ILE A 197 10.95 3.47 15.95
C ILE A 197 9.45 3.72 16.19
N ASP A 198 9.05 4.12 17.40
CA ASP A 198 7.66 4.43 17.73
C ASP A 198 7.10 5.59 16.90
N LEU A 199 7.96 6.51 16.42
CA LEU A 199 7.55 7.60 15.54
C LEU A 199 7.42 7.20 14.06
N TRP A 200 7.87 6.00 13.70
CA TRP A 200 7.68 5.45 12.36
C TRP A 200 6.39 4.63 12.24
N THR A 201 5.89 4.11 13.34
CA THR A 201 4.79 3.14 13.33
C THR A 201 3.45 3.72 13.80
N GLY A 202 3.38 5.02 14.15
CA GLY A 202 2.11 5.58 14.59
C GLY A 202 2.09 7.07 14.86
#